data_99e9fe387e4279e3bce1c7af0d689785
#
_entry.id   99e9fe387e4279e3bce1c7af0d689785
#
_cell.length_a   1.000
_cell.length_b   1.000
_cell.length_c   1.000
_cell.angle_alpha   90.00
_cell.angle_beta   90.00
_cell.angle_gamma   90.00
#
_symmetry.space_group_name_H-M   'P 1'
#
loop_
_entity.id
_entity.type
_entity.pdbx_description
1 polymer ?
#
loop_
_entity_poly.entity_id
_entity_poly.type
_entity_poly.pdbx_seq_one_letter_code
_entity_poly.pdbx_strand_id
1 'polypeptide(L)'
;MSEALFSIERNHTGRHSEMLEKAIKAARERGVIEEIDEAMLSIARANALALDAAEKSDKPFYPIAQLTGPYREVLEVLRMTPANRESEANDELNQALAELSRPAVRG
;
A
#
# COMPACT_ATOMS: atom_id res chain seq x y z
N MET A 1 -22.22 24.37 -8.65
CA MET A 1 -22.07 23.05 -9.32
C MET A 1 -20.74 22.38 -9.01
N SER A 2 -19.61 23.04 -9.19
CA SER A 2 -18.34 22.43 -8.86
C SER A 2 -18.20 22.06 -7.39
N GLU A 3 -18.73 22.86 -6.48
CA GLU A 3 -18.72 22.53 -5.05
C GLU A 3 -19.54 21.28 -4.74
N ALA A 4 -20.68 21.11 -5.39
CA ALA A 4 -21.49 19.93 -5.22
C ALA A 4 -20.78 18.68 -5.73
N LEU A 5 -20.05 18.80 -6.84
CA LEU A 5 -19.23 17.71 -7.37
C LEU A 5 -18.10 17.34 -6.41
N PHE A 6 -17.39 18.32 -5.86
CA PHE A 6 -16.35 18.07 -4.89
C PHE A 6 -16.89 17.43 -3.61
N SER A 7 -18.04 17.89 -3.13
CA SER A 7 -18.68 17.29 -1.96
C SER A 7 -19.09 15.85 -2.23
N ILE A 8 -19.62 15.56 -3.42
CA ILE A 8 -20.00 14.20 -3.82
C ILE A 8 -18.75 13.32 -3.90
N GLU A 9 -17.68 13.81 -4.50
CA GLU A 9 -16.43 13.06 -4.58
C GLU A 9 -15.87 12.73 -3.20
N ARG A 10 -15.86 13.70 -2.28
CA ARG A 10 -15.42 13.45 -0.90
C ARG A 10 -16.31 12.43 -0.21
N ASN A 11 -17.62 12.52 -0.42
CA ASN A 11 -18.59 11.61 0.18
C ASN A 11 -18.51 10.21 -0.42
N HIS A 12 -17.90 10.05 -1.60
CA HIS A 12 -17.70 8.76 -2.23
C HIS A 12 -16.42 8.06 -1.80
N THR A 13 -15.51 8.76 -1.15
CA THR A 13 -14.36 8.10 -0.56
C THR A 13 -14.83 7.27 0.62
N GLY A 14 -14.29 6.09 0.76
CA GLY A 14 -14.66 5.18 1.82
C GLY A 14 -13.45 4.71 2.61
N ARG A 15 -13.65 3.63 3.33
CA ARG A 15 -12.62 3.11 4.25
C ARG A 15 -11.33 2.70 3.56
N HIS A 16 -11.40 2.17 2.34
CA HIS A 16 -10.19 1.73 1.64
C HIS A 16 -9.31 2.91 1.27
N SER A 17 -9.93 3.98 0.75
CA SER A 17 -9.21 5.21 0.42
C SER A 17 -8.61 5.87 1.66
N GLU A 18 -9.37 5.93 2.75
CA GLU A 18 -8.90 6.51 4.00
C GLU A 18 -7.74 5.73 4.60
N MET A 19 -7.86 4.40 4.65
CA MET A 19 -6.82 3.55 5.18
C MET A 19 -5.57 3.58 4.31
N LEU A 20 -5.74 3.63 3.00
CA LEU A 20 -4.62 3.75 2.08
C LEU A 20 -3.84 5.05 2.31
N GLU A 21 -4.54 6.18 2.45
CA GLU A 21 -3.86 7.46 2.68
C GLU A 21 -3.08 7.47 4.00
N LYS A 22 -3.63 6.86 5.04
CA LYS A 22 -2.91 6.70 6.31
C LYS A 22 -1.67 5.84 6.15
N ALA A 23 -1.79 4.74 5.41
CA ALA A 23 -0.67 3.84 5.15
C ALA A 23 0.42 4.52 4.30
N ILE A 24 0.02 5.30 3.30
CA ILE A 24 0.95 6.06 2.47
C ILE A 24 1.74 7.05 3.32
N LYS A 25 1.04 7.79 4.17
CA LYS A 25 1.68 8.75 5.06
C LYS A 25 2.72 8.07 5.95
N ALA A 26 2.34 6.97 6.58
CA ALA A 26 3.23 6.21 7.44
C ALA A 26 4.43 5.67 6.66
N ALA A 27 4.20 5.15 5.45
CA ALA A 27 5.26 4.62 4.61
C ALA A 27 6.25 5.71 4.16
N ARG A 28 5.74 6.91 3.85
CA ARG A 28 6.60 8.04 3.52
C ARG A 28 7.46 8.47 4.69
N GLU A 29 6.88 8.53 5.88
CA GLU A 29 7.60 8.88 7.09
C GLU A 29 8.72 7.88 7.42
N ARG A 30 8.50 6.62 7.06
CA ARG A 30 9.49 5.55 7.25
C ARG A 30 10.48 5.41 6.10
N GLY A 31 10.33 6.20 5.05
CA GLY A 31 11.20 6.13 3.90
C GLY A 31 11.00 4.92 2.99
N VAL A 32 9.89 4.19 3.14
CA VAL A 32 9.58 3.03 2.32
C VAL A 32 9.12 3.44 0.93
N ILE A 33 8.39 4.55 0.84
CA ILE A 33 7.87 5.09 -0.42
C ILE A 33 8.68 6.31 -0.81
N GLU A 34 9.16 6.31 -2.03
CA GLU A 34 9.93 7.38 -2.62
C GLU A 34 9.14 8.04 -3.75
N GLU A 35 9.63 9.16 -4.24
CA GLU A 35 8.98 9.92 -5.32
C GLU A 35 8.78 9.08 -6.59
N ILE A 36 9.68 8.15 -6.85
CA ILE A 36 9.59 7.25 -8.01
C ILE A 36 8.37 6.33 -7.96
N ASP A 37 7.81 6.13 -6.76
CA ASP A 37 6.66 5.26 -6.54
C ASP A 37 5.32 5.95 -6.82
N GLU A 38 5.30 7.22 -7.17
CA GLU A 38 4.06 7.99 -7.36
C GLU A 38 3.11 7.38 -8.40
N ALA A 39 3.64 6.82 -9.48
CA ALA A 39 2.81 6.17 -10.50
C ALA A 39 2.07 4.96 -9.92
N MET A 40 2.75 4.16 -9.10
CA MET A 40 2.14 3.01 -8.46
C MET A 40 1.14 3.42 -7.37
N LEU A 41 1.41 4.52 -6.68
CA LEU A 41 0.46 5.09 -5.72
C LEU A 41 -0.82 5.55 -6.42
N SER A 42 -0.72 6.08 -7.63
CA SER A 42 -1.87 6.45 -8.44
C SER A 42 -2.76 5.23 -8.71
N ILE A 43 -2.16 4.10 -9.06
CA ILE A 43 -2.89 2.84 -9.27
C ILE A 43 -3.52 2.35 -7.96
N ALA A 44 -2.77 2.42 -6.86
CA ALA A 44 -3.29 2.04 -5.55
C ALA A 44 -4.53 2.86 -5.16
N ARG A 45 -4.48 4.17 -5.37
CA ARG A 45 -5.60 5.06 -5.10
C ARG A 45 -6.82 4.74 -5.96
N ALA A 46 -6.60 4.45 -7.24
CA ALA A 46 -7.68 4.05 -8.14
C ALA A 46 -8.34 2.74 -7.69
N ASN A 47 -7.53 1.76 -7.29
CA ASN A 47 -8.05 0.49 -6.76
C ASN A 47 -8.83 0.68 -5.46
N ALA A 48 -8.33 1.51 -4.56
CA ALA A 48 -9.01 1.78 -3.30
C ALA A 48 -10.36 2.45 -3.52
N LEU A 49 -10.42 3.43 -4.43
CA LEU A 49 -11.67 4.08 -4.82
C LEU A 49 -12.66 3.09 -5.44
N ALA A 50 -12.18 2.20 -6.30
CA ALA A 50 -13.01 1.18 -6.91
C ALA A 50 -13.59 0.23 -5.87
N LEU A 51 -12.79 -0.17 -4.87
CA LEU A 51 -13.27 -0.99 -3.76
C LEU A 51 -14.32 -0.25 -2.93
N ASP A 52 -14.10 1.02 -2.64
CA ASP A 52 -15.08 1.83 -1.92
C ASP A 52 -16.40 1.92 -2.68
N ALA A 53 -16.36 2.12 -3.99
CA ALA A 53 -17.53 2.14 -4.84
C ALA A 53 -18.23 0.78 -4.88
N ALA A 54 -17.45 -0.30 -4.97
CA ALA A 54 -17.98 -1.65 -4.99
C ALA A 54 -18.75 -1.98 -3.70
N GLU A 55 -18.26 -1.55 -2.55
CA GLU A 55 -18.93 -1.78 -1.27
C GLU A 55 -20.29 -1.09 -1.19
N LYS A 56 -20.49 -0.02 -1.96
CA LYS A 56 -21.76 0.72 -2.01
C LYS A 56 -22.71 0.20 -3.07
N SER A 57 -22.29 -0.76 -3.89
CA SER A 57 -23.12 -1.29 -4.98
C SER A 57 -24.15 -2.29 -4.44
N ASP A 58 -25.18 -2.57 -5.25
CA ASP A 58 -26.24 -3.50 -4.90
C ASP A 58 -25.75 -4.94 -4.76
N LYS A 59 -24.70 -5.29 -5.51
CA LYS A 59 -24.12 -6.63 -5.49
C LYS A 59 -22.61 -6.51 -5.31
N PRO A 60 -22.13 -6.26 -4.10
CA PRO A 60 -20.73 -5.93 -3.88
C PRO A 60 -19.76 -7.10 -3.97
N PHE A 61 -20.21 -8.33 -3.78
CA PHE A 61 -19.32 -9.48 -3.62
C PHE A 61 -18.45 -9.77 -4.85
N TYR A 62 -19.03 -9.69 -6.04
CA TYR A 62 -18.29 -10.00 -7.26
C TYR A 62 -17.23 -8.95 -7.57
N PRO A 63 -17.56 -7.65 -7.62
CA PRO A 63 -16.53 -6.65 -7.88
C PRO A 63 -15.45 -6.59 -6.77
N ILE A 64 -15.83 -6.78 -5.50
CA ILE A 64 -14.85 -6.82 -4.42
C ILE A 64 -13.88 -7.99 -4.63
N ALA A 65 -14.39 -9.17 -4.96
CA ALA A 65 -13.55 -10.34 -5.21
C ALA A 65 -12.57 -10.10 -6.37
N GLN A 66 -13.01 -9.39 -7.42
CA GLN A 66 -12.14 -9.09 -8.55
C GLN A 66 -11.09 -8.02 -8.27
N LEU A 67 -11.41 -7.06 -7.41
CA LEU A 67 -10.52 -5.93 -7.13
C LEU A 67 -9.49 -6.24 -6.04
N THR A 68 -9.80 -7.14 -5.13
CA THR A 68 -8.95 -7.42 -3.98
C THR A 68 -7.58 -7.96 -4.38
N GLY A 69 -7.53 -8.89 -5.32
CA GLY A 69 -6.27 -9.45 -5.81
C GLY A 69 -5.34 -8.39 -6.41
N PRO A 70 -5.80 -7.66 -7.44
CA PRO A 70 -4.98 -6.59 -8.03
C PRO A 70 -4.54 -5.52 -7.03
N TYR A 71 -5.40 -5.12 -6.12
CA TYR A 71 -5.05 -4.13 -5.10
C TYR A 71 -3.95 -4.65 -4.18
N ARG A 72 -4.08 -5.90 -3.75
CA ARG A 72 -3.07 -6.55 -2.92
C ARG A 72 -1.73 -6.61 -3.63
N GLU A 73 -1.72 -6.94 -4.92
CA GLU A 73 -0.49 -6.96 -5.72
C GLU A 73 0.18 -5.58 -5.76
N VAL A 74 -0.60 -4.51 -5.94
CA VAL A 74 -0.07 -3.15 -5.94
C VAL A 74 0.55 -2.82 -4.58
N LEU A 75 -0.13 -3.17 -3.49
CA LEU A 75 0.39 -2.94 -2.15
C LEU A 75 1.68 -3.73 -1.90
N GLU A 76 1.78 -4.94 -2.42
CA GLU A 76 3.01 -5.74 -2.32
C GLU A 76 4.17 -5.08 -3.05
N VAL A 77 3.93 -4.57 -4.25
CA VAL A 77 4.95 -3.85 -5.02
C VAL A 77 5.42 -2.62 -4.27
N LEU A 78 4.52 -1.93 -3.57
CA LEU A 78 4.84 -0.76 -2.75
C LEU A 78 5.45 -1.12 -1.39
N ARG A 79 5.59 -2.40 -1.07
CA ARG A 79 6.11 -2.90 0.21
C ARG A 79 5.26 -2.49 1.40
N MET A 80 3.95 -2.48 1.21
CA MET A 80 2.99 -2.05 2.23
C MET A 80 2.21 -3.20 2.83
N THR A 81 2.66 -4.44 2.67
CA THR A 81 2.01 -5.60 3.24
C THR A 81 2.80 -6.15 4.42
N PRO A 82 2.14 -6.86 5.35
CA PRO A 82 2.86 -7.51 6.44
C PRO A 82 3.95 -8.49 5.97
N ALA A 83 3.72 -9.20 4.87
CA ALA A 83 4.70 -10.12 4.31
C ALA A 83 5.99 -9.39 3.90
N ASN A 84 5.86 -8.21 3.30
CA ASN A 84 7.01 -7.39 2.93
C ASN A 84 7.80 -6.95 4.15
N ARG A 85 7.11 -6.54 5.21
CA ARG A 85 7.77 -6.12 6.46
C ARG A 85 8.52 -7.26 7.11
N GLU A 86 7.94 -8.45 7.12
CA GLU A 86 8.60 -9.65 7.61
C GLU A 86 9.85 -9.95 6.80
N SER A 87 9.75 -9.89 5.49
CA SER A 87 10.85 -10.14 4.58
C SER A 87 11.99 -9.15 4.82
N GLU A 88 11.68 -7.87 4.96
CA GLU A 88 12.69 -6.84 5.26
C GLU A 88 13.38 -7.07 6.60
N ALA A 89 12.61 -7.40 7.63
CA ALA A 89 13.15 -7.70 8.95
C ALA A 89 14.06 -8.92 8.91
N ASN A 90 13.67 -9.95 8.16
CA ASN A 90 14.50 -11.15 7.98
C ASN A 90 15.77 -10.84 7.20
N ASP A 91 15.68 -10.00 6.18
CA ASP A 91 16.84 -9.59 5.40
C ASP A 91 17.83 -8.78 6.26
N GLU A 92 17.34 -7.87 7.06
CA GLU A 92 18.16 -7.10 7.99
C GLU A 92 18.84 -8.01 9.02
N LEU A 93 18.08 -8.97 9.56
CA LEU A 93 18.62 -9.93 10.51
C LEU A 93 19.70 -10.80 9.84
N ASN A 94 19.43 -11.28 8.64
CA ASN A 94 20.37 -12.10 7.89
C ASN A 94 21.66 -11.32 7.57
N GLN A 95 21.54 -10.05 7.23
CA GLN A 95 22.69 -9.18 7.03
C GLN A 95 23.51 -9.02 8.31
N ALA A 96 22.85 -8.77 9.43
CA ALA A 96 23.50 -8.63 10.71
C ALA A 96 24.23 -9.92 11.11
N LEU A 97 23.59 -11.05 10.91
CA LEU A 97 24.20 -12.36 11.18
C LEU A 97 25.40 -12.65 10.28
N ALA A 98 25.28 -12.27 9.01
CA ALA A 98 26.39 -12.42 8.07
C ALA A 98 27.60 -11.59 8.48
N GLU A 99 27.39 -10.37 8.96
CA GLU A 99 28.47 -9.51 9.45
C GLU A 99 29.11 -10.07 10.71
N LEU A 100 28.29 -10.60 11.62
CA LEU A 100 28.80 -11.21 12.86
C LEU A 100 29.60 -12.48 12.59
N SER A 101 29.24 -13.25 11.56
CA SER A 101 29.94 -14.47 11.21
C SER A 101 31.11 -14.23 10.25
N ARG A 102 31.29 -13.02 9.79
CA ARG A 102 32.45 -12.69 8.95
C ARG A 102 33.72 -12.89 9.76
N PRO A 103 34.72 -13.59 9.21
CA PRO A 103 35.97 -13.75 9.90
C PRO A 103 36.60 -12.39 10.25
N ALA A 104 37.20 -12.30 11.42
CA ALA A 104 37.85 -11.08 11.82
C ALA A 104 38.94 -10.73 10.80
N VAL A 105 38.94 -9.48 10.37
CA VAL A 105 39.95 -9.02 9.43
C VAL A 105 41.32 -9.06 10.15
N ARG A 106 42.22 -9.79 9.58
CA ARG A 106 43.58 -9.86 10.08
C ARG A 106 44.36 -8.74 9.44
N GLY A 107 44.69 -7.82 10.25
CA GLY A 107 45.42 -6.62 9.82
C GLY A 107 46.73 -6.94 9.21
#